data_0c6da66ffd4f27168533f92183177fb2
#
_entry.id   0c6da66ffd4f27168533f92183177fb2
#
_cell.length_a   1.000
_cell.length_b   1.000
_cell.length_c   1.000
_cell.angle_alpha   90.00
_cell.angle_beta   90.00
_cell.angle_gamma   90.00
#
_symmetry.space_group_name_H-M   'P 1'
#
loop_
_entity.id
_entity.type
_entity.pdbx_description
1 polymer ?
#
loop_
_entity_poly.entity_id
_entity_poly.type
_entity_poly.pdbx_seq_one_letter_code
_entity_poly.pdbx_strand_id
1 'polypeptide(L)'
;MSLIDEIIKLNKLTTEAITIIDSKIELFKIKKGSQLLRNGETCNYFYFVNKGILRSYYFQDDKEVTNWFALENDFATSIYSFISRNQSYENIEVLEDTTLEMLSNNSLHEIYTKFPETERTGRLIIENYYISLEERIVSIQFKTAKERYDRLLAKHPGIILRAPMGSIASYLGITQETLSRIRKG
;
A
#
# COMPACT_ATOMS: atom_id res chain seq x y z
N MET A 1 -15.66 1.89 -1.63
CA MET A 1 -15.31 2.10 -3.03
C MET A 1 -14.62 0.84 -3.52
N SER A 2 -14.78 0.41 -4.75
CA SER A 2 -14.16 -0.79 -5.30
C SER A 2 -12.89 -0.45 -6.08
N LEU A 3 -12.06 -1.47 -6.35
CA LEU A 3 -10.90 -1.34 -7.25
C LEU A 3 -11.32 -0.83 -8.63
N ILE A 4 -12.44 -1.35 -9.15
CA ILE A 4 -12.99 -0.92 -10.44
C ILE A 4 -13.37 0.57 -10.44
N ASP A 5 -13.97 1.07 -9.37
CA ASP A 5 -14.32 2.50 -9.25
C ASP A 5 -13.08 3.39 -9.35
N GLU A 6 -11.96 2.98 -8.72
CA GLU A 6 -10.69 3.71 -8.80
C GLU A 6 -10.06 3.63 -10.19
N ILE A 7 -10.08 2.46 -10.82
CA ILE A 7 -9.57 2.29 -12.18
C ILE A 7 -10.31 3.21 -13.17
N ILE A 8 -11.64 3.26 -13.11
CA ILE A 8 -12.48 4.10 -14.00
C ILE A 8 -12.21 5.59 -13.79
N LYS A 9 -11.94 6.03 -12.57
CA LYS A 9 -11.56 7.42 -12.30
C LYS A 9 -10.22 7.81 -12.93
N LEU A 10 -9.25 6.88 -12.95
CA LEU A 10 -7.91 7.13 -13.49
C LEU A 10 -7.90 7.15 -15.01
N ASN A 11 -8.69 6.30 -15.65
CA ASN A 11 -8.67 6.13 -17.09
C ASN A 11 -10.02 5.69 -17.63
N LYS A 12 -10.41 6.24 -18.78
CA LYS A 12 -11.62 5.84 -19.49
C LYS A 12 -11.35 4.56 -20.25
N LEU A 13 -12.00 3.47 -19.87
CA LEU A 13 -11.88 2.15 -20.46
C LEU A 13 -13.15 1.75 -21.21
N THR A 14 -13.02 0.78 -22.11
CA THR A 14 -14.19 0.15 -22.77
C THR A 14 -14.97 -0.70 -21.78
N THR A 15 -16.28 -0.88 -22.02
CA THR A 15 -17.12 -1.74 -21.16
C THR A 15 -16.61 -3.17 -21.13
N GLU A 16 -16.07 -3.67 -22.25
CA GLU A 16 -15.50 -5.01 -22.33
C GLU A 16 -14.26 -5.15 -21.43
N ALA A 17 -13.33 -4.16 -21.47
CA ALA A 17 -12.16 -4.14 -20.60
C ALA A 17 -12.55 -4.12 -19.11
N ILE A 18 -13.53 -3.27 -18.73
CA ILE A 18 -14.04 -3.19 -17.36
C ILE A 18 -14.62 -4.55 -16.92
N THR A 19 -15.44 -5.19 -17.76
CA THR A 19 -16.05 -6.48 -17.44
C THR A 19 -14.99 -7.57 -17.22
N ILE A 20 -13.95 -7.60 -18.05
CA ILE A 20 -12.87 -8.58 -17.90
C ILE A 20 -12.02 -8.29 -16.65
N ILE A 21 -11.68 -7.03 -16.37
CA ILE A 21 -10.97 -6.67 -15.15
C ILE A 21 -11.76 -7.11 -13.92
N ASP A 22 -13.05 -6.77 -13.86
CA ASP A 22 -13.94 -7.13 -12.74
C ASP A 22 -14.01 -8.64 -12.53
N SER A 23 -14.08 -9.41 -13.62
CA SER A 23 -14.11 -10.88 -13.57
C SER A 23 -12.81 -11.53 -13.05
N LYS A 24 -11.69 -10.80 -13.03
CA LYS A 24 -10.38 -11.25 -12.55
C LYS A 24 -10.07 -10.77 -11.13
N ILE A 25 -10.89 -9.86 -10.59
CA ILE A 25 -10.74 -9.38 -9.22
C ILE A 25 -11.30 -10.42 -8.26
N GLU A 26 -10.50 -10.75 -7.24
CA GLU A 26 -10.89 -11.65 -6.16
C GLU A 26 -11.11 -10.87 -4.87
N LEU A 27 -12.25 -11.10 -4.21
CA LEU A 27 -12.51 -10.53 -2.89
C LEU A 27 -11.91 -11.42 -1.81
N PHE A 28 -11.05 -10.86 -0.96
CA PHE A 28 -10.34 -11.58 0.07
C PHE A 28 -10.55 -10.94 1.44
N LYS A 29 -10.98 -11.74 2.41
CA LYS A 29 -11.13 -11.34 3.81
C LYS A 29 -10.04 -11.98 4.65
N ILE A 30 -9.32 -11.18 5.40
CA ILE A 30 -8.17 -11.63 6.17
C ILE A 30 -8.21 -11.07 7.59
N LYS A 31 -7.80 -11.88 8.56
CA LYS A 31 -7.83 -11.53 9.98
C LYS A 31 -6.62 -10.70 10.39
N LYS A 32 -6.83 -9.85 11.39
CA LYS A 32 -5.76 -9.14 12.09
C LYS A 32 -4.62 -10.09 12.48
N GLY A 33 -3.37 -9.63 12.32
CA GLY A 33 -2.15 -10.37 12.65
C GLY A 33 -1.70 -11.36 11.58
N SER A 34 -2.48 -11.52 10.50
CA SER A 34 -2.06 -12.35 9.37
C SER A 34 -0.98 -11.66 8.54
N GLN A 35 -0.19 -12.46 7.82
CA GLN A 35 0.80 -11.99 6.85
C GLN A 35 0.27 -12.21 5.44
N LEU A 36 0.24 -11.16 4.62
CA LEU A 36 -0.08 -11.24 3.18
C LEU A 36 1.15 -11.57 2.34
N LEU A 37 2.33 -11.17 2.83
CA LEU A 37 3.61 -11.42 2.18
C LEU A 37 4.69 -11.52 3.26
N ARG A 38 5.60 -12.48 3.12
CA ARG A 38 6.79 -12.58 3.96
C ARG A 38 8.05 -12.26 3.15
N ASN A 39 9.03 -11.72 3.84
CA ASN A 39 10.39 -11.61 3.30
C ASN A 39 10.84 -12.98 2.74
N GLY A 40 11.42 -12.98 1.54
CA GLY A 40 11.84 -14.18 0.82
C GLY A 40 10.74 -14.80 -0.09
N GLU A 41 9.48 -14.39 0.05
CA GLU A 41 8.40 -14.80 -0.86
C GLU A 41 8.33 -13.88 -2.09
N THR A 42 7.80 -14.38 -3.21
CA THR A 42 7.50 -13.54 -4.39
C THR A 42 6.08 -12.98 -4.27
N CYS A 43 5.95 -11.66 -4.39
CA CYS A 43 4.64 -11.00 -4.37
C CYS A 43 3.87 -11.29 -5.67
N ASN A 44 2.76 -11.99 -5.54
CA ASN A 44 1.96 -12.41 -6.71
C ASN A 44 0.71 -11.55 -6.92
N TYR A 45 0.37 -10.68 -6.00
CA TYR A 45 -0.88 -9.93 -6.02
C TYR A 45 -0.65 -8.43 -5.85
N PHE A 46 -1.49 -7.70 -6.55
CA PHE A 46 -1.77 -6.30 -6.34
C PHE A 46 -3.07 -6.19 -5.56
N TYR A 47 -3.08 -5.43 -4.47
CA TYR A 47 -4.19 -5.32 -3.55
C TYR A 47 -4.81 -3.93 -3.59
N PHE A 48 -6.11 -3.87 -3.37
CA PHE A 48 -6.86 -2.66 -3.07
C PHE A 48 -7.58 -2.84 -1.73
N VAL A 49 -7.41 -1.89 -0.82
CA VAL A 49 -7.99 -1.99 0.53
C VAL A 49 -9.41 -1.44 0.51
N ASN A 50 -10.42 -2.32 0.60
CA ASN A 50 -11.82 -1.90 0.75
C ASN A 50 -12.13 -1.48 2.18
N LYS A 51 -11.56 -2.22 3.15
CA LYS A 51 -11.70 -1.97 4.59
C LYS A 51 -10.48 -2.54 5.31
N GLY A 52 -9.96 -1.78 6.27
CA GLY A 52 -8.87 -2.26 7.11
C GLY A 52 -7.56 -1.51 6.92
N ILE A 53 -6.49 -2.03 7.49
CA ILE A 53 -5.14 -1.46 7.41
C ILE A 53 -4.12 -2.55 7.15
N LEU A 54 -3.27 -2.29 6.17
CA LEU A 54 -2.04 -3.03 5.92
C LEU A 54 -0.83 -2.21 6.35
N ARG A 55 0.21 -2.89 6.76
CA ARG A 55 1.52 -2.31 7.05
C ARG A 55 2.58 -3.10 6.30
N SER A 56 3.48 -2.41 5.60
CA SER A 56 4.73 -2.99 5.13
C SER A 56 5.87 -2.64 6.07
N TYR A 57 6.75 -3.61 6.31
CA TYR A 57 7.95 -3.41 7.09
C TYR A 57 9.06 -4.37 6.65
N TYR A 58 10.29 -4.01 6.95
CA TYR A 58 11.46 -4.86 6.82
C TYR A 58 12.25 -4.86 8.13
N PHE A 59 13.15 -5.81 8.30
CA PHE A 59 14.05 -5.87 9.46
C PHE A 59 15.38 -5.17 9.14
N GLN A 60 15.84 -4.35 10.06
CA GLN A 60 17.17 -3.77 10.10
C GLN A 60 17.71 -3.93 11.52
N ASP A 61 18.81 -4.66 11.68
CA ASP A 61 19.42 -4.95 12.99
C ASP A 61 18.37 -5.46 14.01
N ASP A 62 17.61 -6.46 13.63
CA ASP A 62 16.51 -7.09 14.40
C ASP A 62 15.35 -6.13 14.78
N LYS A 63 15.31 -4.93 14.22
CA LYS A 63 14.24 -3.97 14.42
C LYS A 63 13.34 -3.89 13.19
N GLU A 64 12.03 -3.84 13.44
CA GLU A 64 11.07 -3.59 12.38
C GLU A 64 11.12 -2.12 11.95
N VAL A 65 11.36 -1.91 10.67
CA VAL A 65 11.30 -0.58 10.03
C VAL A 65 10.08 -0.51 9.14
N THR A 66 9.09 0.27 9.55
CA THR A 66 7.85 0.45 8.77
C THR A 66 8.13 1.27 7.52
N ASN A 67 7.80 0.69 6.38
CA ASN A 67 7.98 1.30 5.07
C ASN A 67 6.76 2.14 4.67
N TRP A 68 5.55 1.53 4.73
CA TRP A 68 4.30 2.21 4.41
C TRP A 68 3.10 1.62 5.18
N PHE A 69 2.01 2.39 5.21
CA PHE A 69 0.67 1.94 5.56
C PHE A 69 -0.24 2.10 4.36
N ALA A 70 -1.18 1.17 4.20
CA ALA A 70 -2.28 1.28 3.25
C ALA A 70 -3.61 1.14 4.01
N LEU A 71 -4.46 2.13 3.88
CA LEU A 71 -5.78 2.21 4.48
C LEU A 71 -6.86 2.07 3.38
N GLU A 72 -8.11 2.27 3.76
CA GLU A 72 -9.22 2.21 2.81
C GLU A 72 -8.97 3.10 1.57
N ASN A 73 -9.21 2.53 0.41
CA ASN A 73 -9.01 3.11 -0.92
C ASN A 73 -7.54 3.27 -1.35
N ASP A 74 -6.59 2.75 -0.59
CA ASP A 74 -5.19 2.69 -1.00
C ASP A 74 -4.92 1.41 -1.80
N PHE A 75 -4.00 1.53 -2.76
CA PHE A 75 -3.35 0.40 -3.39
C PHE A 75 -2.20 -0.12 -2.53
N ALA A 76 -1.97 -1.42 -2.54
CA ALA A 76 -0.90 -2.06 -1.78
C ALA A 76 -0.27 -3.23 -2.56
N THR A 77 1.03 -3.31 -2.55
CA THR A 77 1.82 -4.46 -3.03
C THR A 77 3.29 -4.25 -2.65
N SER A 78 4.10 -5.30 -2.70
CA SER A 78 5.55 -5.15 -2.75
C SER A 78 5.95 -4.84 -4.19
N ILE A 79 6.06 -3.57 -4.55
CA ILE A 79 6.32 -3.12 -5.93
C ILE A 79 7.58 -3.77 -6.51
N TYR A 80 8.68 -3.80 -5.73
CA TYR A 80 9.91 -4.45 -6.17
C TYR A 80 9.65 -5.90 -6.58
N SER A 81 9.05 -6.70 -5.69
CA SER A 81 8.82 -8.11 -5.94
C SER A 81 7.74 -8.35 -7.00
N PHE A 82 6.66 -7.56 -6.99
CA PHE A 82 5.56 -7.70 -7.93
C PHE A 82 5.99 -7.44 -9.39
N ILE A 83 6.87 -6.44 -9.62
CA ILE A 83 7.33 -6.08 -10.97
C ILE A 83 8.53 -6.92 -11.39
N SER A 84 9.57 -7.04 -10.52
CA SER A 84 10.81 -7.74 -10.88
C SER A 84 10.71 -9.26 -10.84
N ARG A 85 9.65 -9.79 -10.20
CA ARG A 85 9.44 -11.21 -9.91
C ARG A 85 10.52 -11.83 -8.99
N ASN A 86 11.38 -11.01 -8.40
CA ASN A 86 12.33 -11.43 -7.38
C ASN A 86 11.65 -11.56 -6.01
N GLN A 87 12.32 -12.24 -5.08
CA GLN A 87 11.86 -12.34 -3.70
C GLN A 87 11.76 -10.95 -3.04
N SER A 88 10.70 -10.75 -2.26
CA SER A 88 10.51 -9.53 -1.47
C SER A 88 11.48 -9.48 -0.30
N TYR A 89 11.99 -8.31 0.00
CA TYR A 89 12.73 -8.02 1.24
C TYR A 89 11.84 -7.40 2.31
N GLU A 90 10.58 -7.14 2.02
CA GLU A 90 9.60 -6.62 2.97
C GLU A 90 8.55 -7.66 3.33
N ASN A 91 7.94 -7.47 4.49
CA ASN A 91 6.75 -8.18 4.95
C ASN A 91 5.53 -7.27 4.77
N ILE A 92 4.36 -7.84 4.47
CA ILE A 92 3.08 -7.12 4.49
C ILE A 92 2.17 -7.80 5.50
N GLU A 93 1.84 -7.10 6.59
CA GLU A 93 0.97 -7.59 7.65
C GLU A 93 -0.38 -6.84 7.71
N VAL A 94 -1.33 -7.49 8.33
CA VAL A 94 -2.70 -7.02 8.51
C VAL A 94 -2.87 -6.50 9.95
N LEU A 95 -3.10 -5.20 10.12
CA LEU A 95 -3.21 -4.58 11.44
C LEU A 95 -4.60 -4.67 12.08
N GLU A 96 -5.64 -4.93 11.29
CA GLU A 96 -7.01 -5.16 11.74
C GLU A 96 -7.76 -6.09 10.76
N ASP A 97 -8.95 -6.60 11.12
CA ASP A 97 -9.74 -7.43 10.19
C ASP A 97 -10.00 -6.66 8.89
N THR A 98 -9.44 -7.16 7.79
CA THR A 98 -9.31 -6.45 6.52
C THR A 98 -10.07 -7.16 5.40
N THR A 99 -10.68 -6.37 4.53
CA THR A 99 -11.26 -6.83 3.26
C THR A 99 -10.49 -6.18 2.12
N LEU A 100 -10.02 -7.01 1.20
CA LEU A 100 -9.21 -6.61 0.04
C LEU A 100 -9.90 -7.07 -1.24
N GLU A 101 -9.74 -6.30 -2.29
CA GLU A 101 -9.82 -6.78 -3.66
C GLU A 101 -8.39 -7.02 -4.15
N MET A 102 -8.16 -8.14 -4.83
CA MET A 102 -6.83 -8.50 -5.31
C MET A 102 -6.86 -8.92 -6.76
N LEU A 103 -5.79 -8.57 -7.47
CA LEU A 103 -5.57 -8.93 -8.86
C LEU A 103 -4.20 -9.59 -8.98
N SER A 104 -4.15 -10.80 -9.55
CA SER A 104 -2.88 -11.50 -9.70
C SER A 104 -1.99 -10.86 -10.78
N ASN A 105 -0.67 -11.00 -10.63
CA ASN A 105 0.28 -10.56 -11.65
C ASN A 105 -0.02 -11.18 -13.03
N ASN A 106 -0.36 -12.47 -13.07
CA ASN A 106 -0.71 -13.15 -14.31
C ASN A 106 -1.99 -12.56 -14.94
N SER A 107 -3.04 -12.35 -14.14
CA SER A 107 -4.28 -11.72 -14.62
C SER A 107 -4.03 -10.30 -15.15
N LEU A 108 -3.15 -9.54 -14.51
CA LEU A 108 -2.80 -8.19 -14.97
C LEU A 108 -2.11 -8.24 -16.35
N HIS A 109 -1.17 -9.17 -16.56
CA HIS A 109 -0.52 -9.33 -17.85
C HIS A 109 -1.49 -9.80 -18.95
N GLU A 110 -2.41 -10.73 -18.64
CA GLU A 110 -3.48 -11.13 -19.57
C GLU A 110 -4.35 -9.95 -19.98
N ILE A 111 -4.75 -9.10 -19.02
CA ILE A 111 -5.54 -7.90 -19.26
C ILE A 111 -4.79 -6.93 -20.17
N TYR A 112 -3.51 -6.63 -19.90
CA TYR A 112 -2.69 -5.73 -20.72
C TYR A 112 -2.53 -6.26 -22.16
N THR A 113 -2.31 -7.57 -22.32
CA THR A 113 -2.19 -8.19 -23.64
C THR A 113 -3.49 -8.09 -24.46
N LYS A 114 -4.64 -8.29 -23.79
CA LYS A 114 -5.95 -8.29 -24.47
C LYS A 114 -6.50 -6.87 -24.68
N PHE A 115 -6.24 -5.96 -23.73
CA PHE A 115 -6.73 -4.59 -23.72
C PHE A 115 -5.58 -3.60 -23.49
N PRO A 116 -4.78 -3.29 -24.51
CA PRO A 116 -3.60 -2.43 -24.35
C PRO A 116 -3.88 -1.04 -23.75
N GLU A 117 -5.10 -0.51 -23.90
CA GLU A 117 -5.51 0.74 -23.27
C GLU A 117 -5.45 0.71 -21.74
N THR A 118 -5.48 -0.48 -21.14
CA THR A 118 -5.37 -0.68 -19.69
C THR A 118 -3.94 -0.45 -19.15
N GLU A 119 -2.91 -0.56 -20.00
CA GLU A 119 -1.52 -0.22 -19.61
C GLU A 119 -1.40 1.23 -19.15
N ARG A 120 -2.19 2.14 -19.75
CA ARG A 120 -2.24 3.53 -19.30
C ARG A 120 -2.68 3.62 -17.84
N THR A 121 -3.66 2.82 -17.42
CA THR A 121 -4.11 2.78 -16.02
C THR A 121 -2.98 2.32 -15.09
N GLY A 122 -2.31 1.22 -15.45
CA GLY A 122 -1.15 0.72 -14.71
C GLY A 122 -0.05 1.77 -14.58
N ARG A 123 0.29 2.45 -15.68
CA ARG A 123 1.28 3.53 -15.69
C ARG A 123 0.88 4.68 -14.76
N LEU A 124 -0.38 5.14 -14.78
CA LEU A 124 -0.86 6.20 -13.90
C LEU A 124 -0.79 5.82 -12.42
N ILE A 125 -1.09 4.56 -12.09
CA ILE A 125 -0.94 4.06 -10.71
C ILE A 125 0.53 4.09 -10.28
N ILE A 126 1.45 3.65 -11.14
CA ILE A 126 2.90 3.66 -10.85
C ILE A 126 3.45 5.09 -10.78
N GLU A 127 3.01 6.01 -11.64
CA GLU A 127 3.40 7.43 -11.56
C GLU A 127 2.98 8.06 -10.22
N ASN A 128 1.75 7.81 -9.76
CA ASN A 128 1.28 8.29 -8.46
C ASN A 128 2.07 7.66 -7.29
N TYR A 129 2.41 6.38 -7.39
CA TYR A 129 3.27 5.72 -6.41
C TYR A 129 4.66 6.35 -6.37
N TYR A 130 5.27 6.59 -7.53
CA TYR A 130 6.58 7.21 -7.64
C TYR A 130 6.62 8.62 -7.02
N ILE A 131 5.62 9.45 -7.31
CA ILE A 131 5.46 10.78 -6.69
C ILE A 131 5.38 10.65 -5.16
N SER A 132 4.57 9.72 -4.65
CA SER A 132 4.44 9.49 -3.22
C SER A 132 5.74 9.03 -2.56
N LEU A 133 6.53 8.23 -3.27
CA LEU A 133 7.84 7.75 -2.82
C LEU A 133 8.85 8.91 -2.76
N GLU A 134 8.91 9.75 -3.79
CA GLU A 134 9.78 10.94 -3.83
C GLU A 134 9.42 11.93 -2.71
N GLU A 135 8.14 12.20 -2.53
CA GLU A 135 7.66 13.04 -1.42
C GLU A 135 8.04 12.47 -0.05
N ARG A 136 8.04 11.13 0.11
CA ARG A 136 8.47 10.49 1.34
C ARG A 136 9.97 10.68 1.57
N ILE A 137 10.80 10.50 0.55
CA ILE A 137 12.25 10.71 0.64
C ILE A 137 12.55 12.17 1.04
N VAL A 138 11.95 13.15 0.36
CA VAL A 138 12.05 14.57 0.69
C VAL A 138 11.59 14.84 2.13
N SER A 139 10.48 14.22 2.54
CA SER A 139 9.94 14.37 3.89
C SER A 139 10.90 13.87 4.97
N ILE A 140 11.54 12.72 4.75
CA ILE A 140 12.53 12.17 5.71
C ILE A 140 13.79 13.05 5.78
N GLN A 141 14.23 13.59 4.64
CA GLN A 141 15.47 14.37 4.56
C GLN A 141 15.31 15.81 5.08
N PHE A 142 14.19 16.48 4.81
CA PHE A 142 14.05 17.92 4.98
C PHE A 142 12.97 18.36 5.97
N LYS A 143 12.07 17.46 6.40
CA LYS A 143 10.98 17.82 7.31
C LYS A 143 11.30 17.44 8.74
N THR A 144 10.83 18.27 9.69
CA THR A 144 10.88 17.96 11.12
C THR A 144 9.96 16.79 11.46
N ALA A 145 10.18 16.16 12.61
CA ALA A 145 9.33 15.08 13.10
C ALA A 145 7.85 15.51 13.24
N LYS A 146 7.62 16.76 13.67
CA LYS A 146 6.25 17.33 13.79
C LYS A 146 5.58 17.46 12.42
N GLU A 147 6.26 18.02 11.44
CA GLU A 147 5.73 18.18 10.08
C GLU A 147 5.43 16.82 9.42
N ARG A 148 6.29 15.80 9.65
CA ARG A 148 6.03 14.43 9.17
C ARG A 148 4.80 13.82 9.83
N TYR A 149 4.62 14.04 11.12
CA TYR A 149 3.46 13.61 11.88
C TYR A 149 2.17 14.28 11.38
N ASP A 150 2.18 15.60 11.22
CA ASP A 150 1.03 16.36 10.74
C ASP A 150 0.61 15.94 9.32
N ARG A 151 1.59 15.68 8.45
CA ARG A 151 1.35 15.14 7.11
C ARG A 151 0.71 13.74 7.15
N LEU A 152 1.18 12.86 8.03
CA LEU A 152 0.58 11.54 8.21
C LEU A 152 -0.88 11.66 8.64
N LEU A 153 -1.20 12.54 9.59
CA LEU A 153 -2.57 12.78 10.02
C LEU A 153 -3.46 13.41 8.95
N ALA A 154 -2.91 14.32 8.15
CA ALA A 154 -3.65 14.91 7.05
C ALA A 154 -4.03 13.86 5.99
N LYS A 155 -3.12 12.91 5.72
CA LYS A 155 -3.38 11.81 4.78
C LYS A 155 -4.29 10.73 5.37
N HIS A 156 -4.09 10.36 6.63
CA HIS A 156 -4.76 9.25 7.32
C HIS A 156 -5.22 9.67 8.74
N PRO A 157 -6.28 10.47 8.88
CA PRO A 157 -6.67 11.05 10.18
C PRO A 157 -6.91 10.03 11.29
N GLY A 158 -7.37 8.83 10.95
CA GLY A 158 -7.69 7.76 11.90
C GLY A 158 -6.53 6.83 12.28
N ILE A 159 -5.35 6.97 11.66
CA ILE A 159 -4.26 5.99 11.80
C ILE A 159 -3.76 5.85 13.24
N ILE A 160 -3.77 6.95 14.01
CA ILE A 160 -3.28 6.98 15.39
C ILE A 160 -4.09 6.06 16.33
N LEU A 161 -5.34 5.82 16.02
CA LEU A 161 -6.23 4.97 16.81
C LEU A 161 -6.21 3.51 16.34
N ARG A 162 -5.67 3.24 15.15
CA ARG A 162 -5.77 1.96 14.46
C ARG A 162 -4.43 1.23 14.32
N ALA A 163 -3.32 1.95 14.23
CA ALA A 163 -1.99 1.36 14.10
C ALA A 163 -1.19 1.43 15.41
N PRO A 164 -0.31 0.44 15.69
CA PRO A 164 0.57 0.47 16.85
C PRO A 164 1.49 1.70 16.88
N MET A 165 1.66 2.29 18.04
CA MET A 165 2.46 3.52 18.21
C MET A 165 3.92 3.33 17.79
N GLY A 166 4.48 2.13 18.04
CA GLY A 166 5.83 1.76 17.58
C GLY A 166 5.95 1.75 16.07
N SER A 167 4.95 1.22 15.36
CA SER A 167 4.91 1.19 13.90
C SER A 167 4.79 2.60 13.31
N ILE A 168 4.00 3.48 13.95
CA ILE A 168 3.88 4.87 13.53
C ILE A 168 5.18 5.62 13.77
N ALA A 169 5.81 5.46 14.93
CA ALA A 169 7.10 6.08 15.24
C ALA A 169 8.18 5.63 14.24
N SER A 170 8.24 4.31 13.97
CA SER A 170 9.14 3.73 12.97
C SER A 170 8.89 4.33 11.57
N TYR A 171 7.64 4.41 11.12
CA TYR A 171 7.29 5.05 9.85
C TYR A 171 7.76 6.52 9.78
N LEU A 172 7.63 7.25 10.88
CA LEU A 172 8.06 8.65 10.97
C LEU A 172 9.58 8.82 11.15
N GLY A 173 10.34 7.73 11.33
CA GLY A 173 11.78 7.76 11.57
C GLY A 173 12.14 8.42 12.90
N ILE A 174 11.34 8.19 13.96
CA ILE A 174 11.52 8.74 15.32
C ILE A 174 11.31 7.67 16.39
N THR A 175 11.68 7.97 17.63
CA THR A 175 11.36 7.09 18.76
C THR A 175 9.91 7.25 19.22
N GLN A 176 9.39 6.26 19.96
CA GLN A 176 8.05 6.33 20.54
C GLN A 176 7.91 7.49 21.56
N GLU A 177 8.98 7.78 22.31
CA GLU A 177 9.03 8.90 23.26
C GLU A 177 8.90 10.25 22.52
N THR A 178 9.59 10.39 21.39
CA THR A 178 9.48 11.59 20.53
C THR A 178 8.06 11.73 19.98
N LEU A 179 7.47 10.63 19.49
CA LEU A 179 6.09 10.64 19.01
C LEU A 179 5.11 11.01 20.15
N SER A 180 5.31 10.46 21.35
CA SER A 180 4.49 10.80 22.52
C SER A 180 4.55 12.29 22.87
N ARG A 181 5.74 12.91 22.78
CA ARG A 181 5.90 14.37 23.01
C ARG A 181 5.20 15.19 21.94
N ILE A 182 5.35 14.84 20.67
CA ILE A 182 4.69 15.56 19.56
C ILE A 182 3.17 15.53 19.68
N ARG A 183 2.60 14.46 20.22
CA ARG A 183 1.14 14.31 20.42
C ARG A 183 0.58 15.15 21.55
N LYS A 184 1.42 15.54 22.54
CA LYS A 184 0.99 16.29 23.74
C LYS A 184 1.09 17.80 23.57
N GLY A 185 1.93 18.25 22.66
CA GLY A 185 2.18 19.68 22.38
C GLY A 185 1.67 20.11 21.05
#